data_6328ba6e75cf5683637728ca1acef9d8
#
_entry.id   6328ba6e75cf5683637728ca1acef9d8
#
_cell.length_a   1.000
_cell.length_b   1.000
_cell.length_c   1.000
_cell.angle_alpha   90.00
_cell.angle_beta   90.00
_cell.angle_gamma   90.00
#
_symmetry.space_group_name_H-M   'P 1'
#
loop_
_entity.id
_entity.type
_entity.pdbx_description
1 polymer ?
#
loop_
_entity_poly.entity_id
_entity_poly.type
_entity_poly.pdbx_seq_one_letter_code
_entity_poly.pdbx_strand_id
1 'polypeptide(L)'
;MLFRSVAVIDPGPDDPEHLEGLRAALRNETVTHILVTHTHRDHSPAARALKEWTGAKTYGFGPHGKGRIEGGIVVEEGGDMDFLPDVAVRDGDVIDAAGVNFECVHTPGHTSSHICFALREEKALFSGDHVMGWSTSVIVPPDGDMAQYMASLRKLLTRDDAVYWPAHGGPIRDPKDFVASFIAHRLDREAQVLAALRDGVTRIPDMVPGIYPGLDKRLYGAAGLSLLAHLIQLVREGRAIADGEPNLHAIFRKIGRAHV
;
A
#
# COMPACT_ATOMS: atom_id res chain seq x y z
N MET A 1 -4.84 23.28 -32.13
CA MET A 1 -5.16 22.43 -30.97
C MET A 1 -4.12 22.79 -29.90
N LEU A 2 -4.55 23.22 -28.71
CA LEU A 2 -3.64 23.42 -27.59
C LEU A 2 -3.51 22.06 -26.90
N PHE A 3 -2.33 21.44 -26.99
CA PHE A 3 -2.01 20.27 -26.18
C PHE A 3 -1.89 20.72 -24.73
N ARG A 4 -2.55 20.01 -23.80
CA ARG A 4 -2.37 20.24 -22.37
C ARG A 4 -1.21 19.40 -21.87
N SER A 5 -0.38 19.98 -21.02
CA SER A 5 0.60 19.21 -20.27
C SER A 5 -0.11 18.41 -19.18
N VAL A 6 0.21 17.12 -19.07
CA VAL A 6 -0.37 16.24 -18.08
C VAL A 6 0.70 15.42 -17.36
N ALA A 7 0.45 15.10 -16.09
CA ALA A 7 1.13 14.06 -15.35
C ALA A 7 0.24 12.82 -15.29
N VAL A 8 0.82 11.65 -15.46
CA VAL A 8 0.13 10.37 -15.30
C VAL A 8 0.56 9.75 -13.97
N ILE A 9 -0.40 9.38 -13.14
CA ILE A 9 -0.16 8.72 -11.86
C ILE A 9 -0.61 7.27 -11.99
N ASP A 10 0.28 6.33 -11.66
CA ASP A 10 0.06 4.88 -11.78
C ASP A 10 -0.48 4.48 -13.16
N PRO A 11 0.38 4.40 -14.17
CA PRO A 11 -0.04 4.14 -15.55
C PRO A 11 -0.66 2.76 -15.75
N GLY A 12 -0.58 1.86 -14.77
CA GLY A 12 -1.28 0.58 -14.76
C GLY A 12 -0.46 -0.61 -15.26
N PRO A 13 -1.15 -1.72 -15.60
CA PRO A 13 -0.50 -2.97 -16.03
C PRO A 13 0.07 -2.87 -17.45
N ASP A 14 1.10 -3.67 -17.72
CA ASP A 14 1.65 -3.90 -19.07
C ASP A 14 0.77 -4.93 -19.82
N ASP A 15 -0.46 -4.54 -20.09
CA ASP A 15 -1.46 -5.34 -20.81
C ASP A 15 -1.80 -4.65 -22.14
N PRO A 16 -1.84 -5.38 -23.28
CA PRO A 16 -2.05 -4.77 -24.60
C PRO A 16 -3.33 -3.96 -24.74
N GLU A 17 -4.45 -4.40 -24.17
CA GLU A 17 -5.73 -3.69 -24.24
C GLU A 17 -5.68 -2.43 -23.37
N HIS A 18 -5.10 -2.52 -22.18
CA HIS A 18 -4.88 -1.38 -21.30
C HIS A 18 -3.97 -0.33 -21.93
N LEU A 19 -2.85 -0.74 -22.52
CA LEU A 19 -1.90 0.16 -23.20
C LEU A 19 -2.54 0.87 -24.39
N GLU A 20 -3.37 0.19 -25.17
CA GLU A 20 -4.10 0.82 -26.27
C GLU A 20 -5.11 1.86 -25.74
N GLY A 21 -5.85 1.55 -24.67
CA GLY A 21 -6.75 2.49 -23.99
C GLY A 21 -6.01 3.72 -23.46
N LEU A 22 -4.87 3.51 -22.81
CA LEU A 22 -4.03 4.58 -22.29
C LEU A 22 -3.49 5.48 -23.43
N ARG A 23 -3.01 4.89 -24.52
CA ARG A 23 -2.56 5.62 -25.71
C ARG A 23 -3.68 6.44 -26.34
N ALA A 24 -4.89 5.87 -26.43
CA ALA A 24 -6.06 6.57 -26.97
C ALA A 24 -6.45 7.76 -26.07
N ALA A 25 -6.44 7.60 -24.76
CA ALA A 25 -6.77 8.65 -23.80
C ALA A 25 -5.77 9.82 -23.86
N LEU A 26 -4.48 9.52 -24.06
CA LEU A 26 -3.40 10.52 -24.05
C LEU A 26 -3.08 11.10 -25.43
N ARG A 27 -3.79 10.72 -26.49
CA ARG A 27 -3.49 11.07 -27.90
C ARG A 27 -3.32 12.57 -28.16
N ASN A 28 -4.04 13.41 -27.42
CA ASN A 28 -4.06 14.86 -27.60
C ASN A 28 -3.40 15.61 -26.41
N GLU A 29 -2.68 14.89 -25.58
CA GLU A 29 -2.02 15.45 -24.40
C GLU A 29 -0.50 15.36 -24.53
N THR A 30 0.22 16.24 -23.84
CA THR A 30 1.67 16.17 -23.71
C THR A 30 1.99 15.60 -22.32
N VAL A 31 2.31 14.33 -22.25
CA VAL A 31 2.71 13.71 -20.98
C VAL A 31 4.12 14.19 -20.64
N THR A 32 4.26 14.85 -19.50
CA THR A 32 5.54 15.42 -19.03
C THR A 32 6.15 14.62 -17.89
N HIS A 33 5.31 13.96 -17.08
CA HIS A 33 5.72 13.23 -15.88
C HIS A 33 4.91 11.93 -15.73
N ILE A 34 5.57 10.89 -15.25
CA ILE A 34 4.96 9.60 -14.89
C ILE A 34 5.27 9.37 -13.42
N LEU A 35 4.27 9.46 -12.56
CA LEU A 35 4.38 9.29 -11.12
C LEU A 35 3.91 7.89 -10.74
N VAL A 36 4.68 7.17 -9.93
CA VAL A 36 4.34 5.80 -9.50
C VAL A 36 4.27 5.77 -8.00
N THR A 37 3.08 5.42 -7.47
CA THR A 37 2.85 5.35 -6.02
C THR A 37 3.56 4.16 -5.41
N HIS A 38 3.53 3.01 -6.06
CA HIS A 38 4.20 1.79 -5.65
C HIS A 38 4.33 0.80 -6.83
N THR A 39 5.01 -0.29 -6.60
CA THR A 39 5.48 -1.18 -7.66
C THR A 39 4.67 -2.46 -7.78
N HIS A 40 3.35 -2.46 -7.49
CA HIS A 40 2.51 -3.59 -7.84
C HIS A 40 2.19 -3.60 -9.34
N ARG A 41 1.85 -4.79 -9.86
CA ARG A 41 1.69 -5.04 -11.31
C ARG A 41 0.53 -4.29 -11.96
N ASP A 42 -0.41 -3.82 -11.21
CA ASP A 42 -1.54 -3.02 -11.66
C ASP A 42 -1.29 -1.50 -11.58
N HIS A 43 -0.06 -1.08 -11.19
CA HIS A 43 0.31 0.34 -11.06
C HIS A 43 1.50 0.74 -11.94
N SER A 44 2.64 0.03 -11.85
CA SER A 44 3.90 0.50 -12.42
C SER A 44 4.26 -0.02 -13.82
N PRO A 45 3.91 -1.24 -14.26
CA PRO A 45 4.51 -1.85 -15.45
C PRO A 45 4.33 -1.05 -16.75
N ALA A 46 3.18 -0.41 -16.94
CA ALA A 46 2.92 0.43 -18.12
C ALA A 46 3.78 1.71 -18.16
N ALA A 47 4.47 2.06 -17.05
CA ALA A 47 5.35 3.22 -17.02
C ALA A 47 6.48 3.14 -18.05
N ARG A 48 7.00 1.93 -18.32
CA ARG A 48 8.02 1.71 -19.35
C ARG A 48 7.52 2.05 -20.74
N ALA A 49 6.37 1.47 -21.14
CA ALA A 49 5.78 1.74 -22.44
C ALA A 49 5.39 3.22 -22.59
N LEU A 50 4.80 3.81 -21.56
CA LEU A 50 4.42 5.22 -21.55
C LEU A 50 5.64 6.14 -21.69
N LYS A 51 6.75 5.84 -21.02
CA LYS A 51 8.02 6.55 -21.15
C LYS A 51 8.59 6.45 -22.57
N GLU A 52 8.56 5.25 -23.16
CA GLU A 52 9.02 5.04 -24.53
C GLU A 52 8.22 5.86 -25.56
N TRP A 53 6.90 6.00 -25.35
CA TRP A 53 6.03 6.76 -26.27
C TRP A 53 6.18 8.27 -26.15
N THR A 54 6.43 8.76 -24.92
CA THR A 54 6.30 10.20 -24.60
C THR A 54 7.64 10.87 -24.30
N GLY A 55 8.65 10.11 -23.92
CA GLY A 55 9.92 10.63 -23.41
C GLY A 55 9.82 11.20 -21.98
N ALA A 56 8.65 11.12 -21.34
CA ALA A 56 8.45 11.59 -19.97
C ALA A 56 9.28 10.78 -18.97
N LYS A 57 9.82 11.47 -17.94
CA LYS A 57 10.55 10.79 -16.88
C LYS A 57 9.60 10.12 -15.89
N THR A 58 10.06 9.01 -15.34
CA THR A 58 9.38 8.29 -14.27
C THR A 58 9.86 8.74 -12.89
N TYR A 59 8.95 8.91 -11.95
CA TYR A 59 9.19 9.30 -10.58
C TYR A 59 8.57 8.26 -9.64
N GLY A 60 9.28 7.89 -8.60
CA GLY A 60 8.81 6.93 -7.60
C GLY A 60 9.81 6.83 -6.45
N PHE A 61 9.47 6.12 -5.39
CA PHE A 61 10.35 5.97 -4.23
C PHE A 61 11.64 5.21 -4.57
N GLY A 62 11.54 4.20 -5.42
CA GLY A 62 12.66 3.34 -5.83
C GLY A 62 12.17 2.01 -6.39
N PRO A 63 13.06 1.05 -6.60
CA PRO A 63 12.70 -0.29 -7.03
C PRO A 63 11.87 -1.01 -5.96
N HIS A 64 11.19 -2.08 -6.35
CA HIS A 64 10.39 -2.92 -5.46
C HIS A 64 11.20 -3.35 -4.22
N GLY A 65 10.58 -3.29 -3.05
CA GLY A 65 11.23 -3.66 -1.78
C GLY A 65 12.30 -2.70 -1.27
N LYS A 66 12.49 -1.53 -1.88
CA LYS A 66 13.55 -0.56 -1.51
C LYS A 66 13.50 -0.09 -0.05
N GLY A 67 12.34 -0.10 0.57
CA GLY A 67 12.14 0.33 1.96
C GLY A 67 12.04 -0.82 2.96
N ARG A 68 12.31 -2.07 2.57
CA ARG A 68 12.22 -3.23 3.47
C ARG A 68 13.13 -3.08 4.68
N ILE A 69 12.60 -3.45 5.84
CA ILE A 69 13.39 -3.77 7.02
C ILE A 69 13.91 -5.19 6.80
N GLU A 70 15.23 -5.40 6.86
CA GLU A 70 15.89 -6.66 6.50
C GLU A 70 15.28 -7.91 7.19
N GLY A 71 15.16 -9.01 6.42
CA GLY A 71 14.77 -10.35 6.84
C GLY A 71 13.37 -10.77 6.38
N GLY A 72 13.26 -11.90 5.69
CA GLY A 72 11.98 -12.51 5.36
C GLY A 72 11.98 -13.30 4.06
N ILE A 73 11.16 -14.36 4.03
CA ILE A 73 10.94 -15.21 2.86
C ILE A 73 10.17 -14.41 1.80
N VAL A 74 10.66 -14.39 0.58
CA VAL A 74 9.96 -13.78 -0.57
C VAL A 74 8.73 -14.61 -0.91
N VAL A 75 7.53 -14.13 -0.56
CA VAL A 75 6.23 -14.72 -0.91
C VAL A 75 5.39 -13.70 -1.69
N GLU A 76 6.02 -12.79 -2.42
CA GLU A 76 5.31 -11.70 -3.08
C GLU A 76 5.05 -12.02 -4.55
N GLU A 77 3.86 -12.55 -4.83
CA GLU A 77 3.28 -12.60 -6.18
C GLU A 77 2.64 -11.23 -6.46
N GLY A 78 3.30 -10.35 -7.20
CA GLY A 78 2.64 -9.11 -7.61
C GLY A 78 3.54 -7.89 -7.75
N GLY A 79 4.79 -7.95 -7.32
CA GLY A 79 5.75 -6.86 -7.48
C GLY A 79 6.29 -6.73 -8.90
N ASP A 80 6.40 -5.50 -9.41
CA ASP A 80 7.17 -5.18 -10.61
C ASP A 80 8.64 -5.02 -10.21
N MET A 81 9.39 -6.09 -10.41
CA MET A 81 10.81 -6.17 -10.02
C MET A 81 11.72 -5.37 -10.97
N ASP A 82 11.22 -5.00 -12.16
CA ASP A 82 11.97 -4.31 -13.19
C ASP A 82 11.81 -2.79 -13.11
N PHE A 83 10.86 -2.29 -12.31
CA PHE A 83 10.64 -0.86 -12.18
C PHE A 83 11.81 -0.17 -11.47
N LEU A 84 12.43 0.76 -12.18
CA LEU A 84 13.43 1.67 -11.64
C LEU A 84 13.07 3.10 -12.09
N PRO A 85 12.71 4.01 -11.17
CA PRO A 85 12.36 5.38 -11.54
C PRO A 85 13.60 6.14 -12.02
N ASP A 86 13.41 7.03 -13.01
CA ASP A 86 14.47 7.96 -13.44
C ASP A 86 14.84 8.96 -12.34
N VAL A 87 13.84 9.31 -11.53
CA VAL A 87 13.98 10.22 -10.39
C VAL A 87 13.42 9.55 -9.15
N ALA A 88 14.29 9.16 -8.23
CA ALA A 88 13.89 8.66 -6.94
C ALA A 88 13.47 9.82 -6.03
N VAL A 89 12.23 9.77 -5.54
CA VAL A 89 11.65 10.79 -4.67
C VAL A 89 11.53 10.31 -3.22
N ARG A 90 11.49 11.27 -2.29
CA ARG A 90 11.43 11.02 -0.85
C ARG A 90 10.30 11.83 -0.21
N ASP A 91 10.03 11.55 1.06
CA ASP A 91 9.05 12.27 1.86
C ASP A 91 9.35 13.77 1.89
N GLY A 92 8.36 14.58 1.54
CA GLY A 92 8.47 16.04 1.49
C GLY A 92 9.06 16.61 0.21
N ASP A 93 9.57 15.78 -0.72
CA ASP A 93 10.00 16.27 -2.04
C ASP A 93 8.80 16.87 -2.78
N VAL A 94 9.08 17.85 -3.65
CA VAL A 94 8.06 18.50 -4.48
C VAL A 94 8.44 18.32 -5.94
N ILE A 95 7.49 17.81 -6.72
CA ILE A 95 7.62 17.63 -8.17
C ILE A 95 6.79 18.72 -8.86
N ASP A 96 7.43 19.61 -9.60
CA ASP A 96 6.74 20.52 -10.52
C ASP A 96 6.40 19.76 -11.81
N ALA A 97 5.17 19.35 -11.94
CA ALA A 97 4.68 18.52 -13.03
C ALA A 97 3.43 19.12 -13.67
N ALA A 98 3.45 19.28 -14.99
CA ALA A 98 2.32 19.79 -15.76
C ALA A 98 1.80 21.17 -15.28
N GLY A 99 2.65 21.98 -14.64
CA GLY A 99 2.31 23.31 -14.13
C GLY A 99 1.62 23.32 -12.77
N VAL A 100 1.65 22.21 -12.04
CA VAL A 100 1.18 22.08 -10.66
C VAL A 100 2.24 21.39 -9.78
N ASN A 101 2.12 21.51 -8.46
CA ASN A 101 3.10 20.97 -7.52
C ASN A 101 2.56 19.76 -6.79
N PHE A 102 3.22 18.61 -6.95
CA PHE A 102 2.95 17.40 -6.19
C PHE A 102 3.95 17.26 -5.05
N GLU A 103 3.45 17.33 -3.80
CA GLU A 103 4.23 16.93 -2.63
C GLU A 103 4.25 15.40 -2.53
N CYS A 104 5.42 14.84 -2.37
CA CYS A 104 5.62 13.43 -2.13
C CYS A 104 5.40 13.11 -0.64
N VAL A 105 4.46 12.24 -0.34
CA VAL A 105 4.14 11.82 1.03
C VAL A 105 4.44 10.34 1.17
N HIS A 106 5.59 9.99 1.76
CA HIS A 106 5.95 8.59 1.97
C HIS A 106 5.04 7.94 3.00
N THR A 107 4.37 6.88 2.58
CA THR A 107 3.35 6.12 3.34
C THR A 107 3.62 4.62 3.27
N PRO A 108 4.75 4.14 3.84
CA PRO A 108 5.07 2.72 3.82
C PRO A 108 4.05 1.90 4.60
N GLY A 109 3.94 0.62 4.23
CA GLY A 109 3.13 -0.35 4.96
C GLY A 109 2.32 -1.28 4.08
N HIS A 110 1.65 -0.79 3.03
CA HIS A 110 1.11 -1.64 1.97
C HIS A 110 2.27 -2.26 1.17
N THR A 111 3.16 -1.42 0.67
CA THR A 111 4.53 -1.76 0.29
C THR A 111 5.51 -0.86 1.06
N SER A 112 6.75 -1.28 1.16
CA SER A 112 7.80 -0.49 1.83
C SER A 112 8.16 0.79 1.07
N SER A 113 7.92 0.81 -0.23
CA SER A 113 8.23 1.92 -1.14
C SER A 113 7.01 2.79 -1.49
N HIS A 114 5.86 2.57 -0.83
CA HIS A 114 4.64 3.31 -1.16
C HIS A 114 4.76 4.80 -0.89
N ILE A 115 4.34 5.61 -1.86
CA ILE A 115 4.33 7.06 -1.77
C ILE A 115 3.01 7.62 -2.32
N CYS A 116 2.36 8.50 -1.57
CA CYS A 116 1.23 9.27 -2.06
C CYS A 116 1.72 10.57 -2.70
N PHE A 117 0.94 11.14 -3.60
CA PHE A 117 1.20 12.44 -4.22
C PHE A 117 0.11 13.43 -3.83
N ALA A 118 0.47 14.50 -3.13
CA ALA A 118 -0.47 15.52 -2.71
C ALA A 118 -0.41 16.72 -3.65
N LEU A 119 -1.52 17.02 -4.33
CA LEU A 119 -1.74 18.24 -5.09
C LEU A 119 -2.24 19.31 -4.12
N ARG A 120 -1.32 20.14 -3.62
CA ARG A 120 -1.61 21.10 -2.54
C ARG A 120 -2.61 22.17 -2.92
N GLU A 121 -2.55 22.65 -4.17
CA GLU A 121 -3.42 23.69 -4.71
C GLU A 121 -4.90 23.27 -4.67
N GLU A 122 -5.17 21.98 -4.84
CA GLU A 122 -6.52 21.39 -4.84
C GLU A 122 -6.89 20.74 -3.49
N LYS A 123 -5.99 20.72 -2.51
CA LYS A 123 -6.12 19.93 -1.27
C LYS A 123 -6.50 18.47 -1.57
N ALA A 124 -5.89 17.90 -2.58
CA ALA A 124 -6.15 16.55 -3.05
C ALA A 124 -4.94 15.65 -2.81
N LEU A 125 -5.19 14.41 -2.37
CA LEU A 125 -4.16 13.38 -2.20
C LEU A 125 -4.46 12.20 -3.12
N PHE A 126 -3.53 11.86 -3.99
CA PHE A 126 -3.53 10.60 -4.72
C PHE A 126 -2.94 9.53 -3.80
N SER A 127 -3.81 8.73 -3.20
CA SER A 127 -3.45 7.86 -2.08
C SER A 127 -2.93 6.48 -2.50
N GLY A 128 -2.89 6.20 -3.81
CA GLY A 128 -2.52 4.86 -4.31
C GLY A 128 -3.34 3.78 -3.60
N ASP A 129 -2.65 2.75 -3.13
CA ASP A 129 -3.26 1.64 -2.39
C ASP A 129 -3.09 1.75 -0.87
N HIS A 130 -2.51 2.85 -0.37
CA HIS A 130 -2.43 3.06 1.07
C HIS A 130 -3.81 3.29 1.69
N VAL A 131 -4.69 4.03 0.98
CA VAL A 131 -6.10 4.20 1.34
C VAL A 131 -6.94 3.98 0.08
N MET A 132 -7.59 2.82 -0.02
CA MET A 132 -8.49 2.46 -1.12
C MET A 132 -9.93 2.85 -0.82
N GLY A 133 -10.73 3.13 -1.87
CA GLY A 133 -12.09 3.63 -1.73
C GLY A 133 -13.17 2.57 -1.48
N TRP A 134 -12.85 1.27 -1.51
CA TRP A 134 -13.84 0.18 -1.37
C TRP A 134 -13.52 -0.82 -0.26
N SER A 135 -12.27 -0.93 0.18
CA SER A 135 -11.84 -1.85 1.23
C SER A 135 -10.56 -1.36 1.90
N THR A 136 -10.21 -1.93 3.04
CA THR A 136 -8.89 -1.69 3.64
C THR A 136 -7.80 -2.35 2.80
N SER A 137 -6.64 -1.69 2.71
CA SER A 137 -5.48 -2.16 1.96
C SER A 137 -4.99 -3.53 2.42
N VAL A 138 -4.47 -4.32 1.50
CA VAL A 138 -3.84 -5.60 1.83
C VAL A 138 -2.41 -5.34 2.32
N ILE A 139 -2.04 -5.93 3.44
CA ILE A 139 -0.69 -5.82 4.01
C ILE A 139 -0.08 -7.21 4.02
N VAL A 140 0.87 -7.44 3.13
CA VAL A 140 1.50 -8.76 2.93
C VAL A 140 2.99 -8.69 3.22
N PRO A 141 3.46 -9.35 4.31
CA PRO A 141 4.89 -9.50 4.51
C PRO A 141 5.55 -10.36 3.40
N PRO A 142 6.83 -10.12 3.05
CA PRO A 142 7.81 -9.31 3.81
C PRO A 142 7.85 -7.83 3.43
N ASP A 143 7.28 -7.40 2.30
CA ASP A 143 7.32 -5.99 1.91
C ASP A 143 6.28 -5.16 2.66
N GLY A 144 5.07 -5.70 2.85
CA GLY A 144 4.05 -5.10 3.69
C GLY A 144 4.38 -5.18 5.18
N ASP A 145 4.16 -4.09 5.90
CA ASP A 145 4.44 -3.97 7.35
C ASP A 145 3.30 -3.25 8.07
N MET A 146 2.65 -3.94 9.02
CA MET A 146 1.48 -3.42 9.71
C MET A 146 1.81 -2.22 10.60
N ALA A 147 2.98 -2.21 11.25
CA ALA A 147 3.37 -1.09 12.11
C ALA A 147 3.61 0.18 11.29
N GLN A 148 4.31 0.05 10.15
CA GLN A 148 4.51 1.15 9.21
C GLN A 148 3.18 1.63 8.63
N TYR A 149 2.28 0.71 8.24
CA TYR A 149 0.96 1.03 7.73
C TYR A 149 0.15 1.87 8.73
N MET A 150 0.10 1.45 9.98
CA MET A 150 -0.58 2.18 11.05
C MET A 150 0.05 3.54 11.34
N ALA A 151 1.37 3.66 11.28
CA ALA A 151 2.06 4.93 11.42
C ALA A 151 1.74 5.87 10.26
N SER A 152 1.72 5.37 9.04
CA SER A 152 1.36 6.12 7.82
C SER A 152 -0.10 6.59 7.83
N LEU A 153 -1.05 5.76 8.28
CA LEU A 153 -2.44 6.19 8.47
C LEU A 153 -2.54 7.34 9.48
N ARG A 154 -1.81 7.26 10.62
CA ARG A 154 -1.79 8.35 11.61
C ARG A 154 -1.17 9.62 11.04
N LYS A 155 -0.12 9.51 10.22
CA LYS A 155 0.48 10.64 9.49
C LYS A 155 -0.57 11.30 8.59
N LEU A 156 -1.38 10.53 7.85
CA LEU A 156 -2.44 11.07 7.01
C LEU A 156 -3.52 11.81 7.80
N LEU A 157 -3.84 11.42 9.03
CA LEU A 157 -4.80 12.15 9.89
C LEU A 157 -4.33 13.57 10.25
N THR A 158 -3.02 13.84 10.21
CA THR A 158 -2.49 15.19 10.51
C THR A 158 -2.57 16.15 9.32
N ARG A 159 -2.93 15.66 8.14
CA ARG A 159 -3.06 16.44 6.91
C ARG A 159 -4.42 17.14 6.83
N ASP A 160 -4.51 18.16 5.98
CA ASP A 160 -5.73 18.93 5.73
C ASP A 160 -6.28 18.76 4.31
N ASP A 161 -5.92 17.66 3.65
CA ASP A 161 -6.45 17.33 2.33
C ASP A 161 -7.98 17.17 2.39
N ALA A 162 -8.67 17.72 1.40
CA ALA A 162 -10.15 17.72 1.33
C ALA A 162 -10.71 16.50 0.59
N VAL A 163 -9.90 15.88 -0.28
CA VAL A 163 -10.31 14.71 -1.05
C VAL A 163 -9.13 13.77 -1.26
N TYR A 164 -9.38 12.46 -1.15
CA TYR A 164 -8.42 11.45 -1.61
C TYR A 164 -8.91 10.84 -2.93
N TRP A 165 -7.97 10.66 -3.84
CA TRP A 165 -8.14 9.93 -5.09
C TRP A 165 -7.36 8.61 -4.98
N PRO A 166 -8.03 7.53 -4.57
CA PRO A 166 -7.38 6.23 -4.47
C PRO A 166 -7.16 5.61 -5.86
N ALA A 167 -6.22 4.67 -5.97
CA ALA A 167 -6.06 3.91 -7.20
C ALA A 167 -7.24 2.96 -7.42
N HIS A 168 -7.84 2.45 -6.34
CA HIS A 168 -9.01 1.57 -6.39
C HIS A 168 -10.18 2.17 -5.63
N GLY A 169 -11.34 2.23 -6.31
CA GLY A 169 -12.59 2.78 -5.78
C GLY A 169 -12.83 4.23 -6.16
N GLY A 170 -13.89 4.82 -5.63
CA GLY A 170 -14.25 6.21 -5.90
C GLY A 170 -13.52 7.22 -5.00
N PRO A 171 -13.62 8.52 -5.30
CA PRO A 171 -13.01 9.58 -4.48
C PRO A 171 -13.59 9.61 -3.07
N ILE A 172 -12.73 9.86 -2.08
CA ILE A 172 -13.05 9.93 -0.66
C ILE A 172 -13.08 11.41 -0.26
N ARG A 173 -14.29 11.93 0.05
CA ARG A 173 -14.51 13.37 0.34
C ARG A 173 -14.41 13.74 1.81
N ASP A 174 -14.46 12.75 2.71
CA ASP A 174 -14.25 12.91 4.15
C ASP A 174 -13.06 12.06 4.60
N PRO A 175 -11.82 12.42 4.14
CA PRO A 175 -10.68 11.52 4.27
C PRO A 175 -10.27 11.26 5.73
N LYS A 176 -10.49 12.21 6.65
CA LYS A 176 -10.14 12.03 8.07
C LYS A 176 -10.97 10.94 8.74
N ASP A 177 -12.28 10.98 8.56
CA ASP A 177 -13.19 9.98 9.14
C ASP A 177 -12.97 8.62 8.47
N PHE A 178 -12.70 8.62 7.16
CA PHE A 178 -12.42 7.41 6.42
C PHE A 178 -11.11 6.73 6.89
N VAL A 179 -10.03 7.49 7.03
CA VAL A 179 -8.74 6.99 7.57
C VAL A 179 -8.89 6.54 9.03
N ALA A 180 -9.65 7.28 9.84
CA ALA A 180 -9.93 6.87 11.22
C ALA A 180 -10.67 5.52 11.28
N SER A 181 -11.60 5.27 10.34
CA SER A 181 -12.28 3.97 10.24
C SER A 181 -11.32 2.82 9.88
N PHE A 182 -10.33 3.08 9.03
CA PHE A 182 -9.28 2.10 8.70
C PHE A 182 -8.43 1.76 9.92
N ILE A 183 -8.02 2.77 10.69
CA ILE A 183 -7.28 2.57 11.94
C ILE A 183 -8.12 1.73 12.92
N ALA A 184 -9.39 2.09 13.12
CA ALA A 184 -10.29 1.34 14.01
C ALA A 184 -10.43 -0.12 13.58
N HIS A 185 -10.62 -0.37 12.28
CA HIS A 185 -10.70 -1.73 11.73
C HIS A 185 -9.41 -2.55 12.01
N ARG A 186 -8.22 -1.93 11.85
CA ARG A 186 -6.94 -2.62 12.13
C ARG A 186 -6.76 -2.93 13.60
N LEU A 187 -7.12 -2.00 14.49
CA LEU A 187 -7.07 -2.22 15.94
C LEU A 187 -8.05 -3.30 16.40
N ASP A 188 -9.26 -3.34 15.81
CA ASP A 188 -10.21 -4.41 16.08
C ASP A 188 -9.67 -5.76 15.62
N ARG A 189 -9.07 -5.84 14.44
CA ARG A 189 -8.43 -7.05 13.93
C ARG A 189 -7.29 -7.53 14.85
N GLU A 190 -6.46 -6.63 15.32
CA GLU A 190 -5.39 -6.92 16.28
C GLU A 190 -5.97 -7.47 17.61
N ALA A 191 -7.04 -6.86 18.11
CA ALA A 191 -7.73 -7.33 19.31
C ALA A 191 -8.29 -8.75 19.14
N GLN A 192 -8.86 -9.06 17.97
CA GLN A 192 -9.35 -10.41 17.65
C GLN A 192 -8.22 -11.44 17.60
N VAL A 193 -7.07 -11.11 17.01
CA VAL A 193 -5.86 -11.96 17.02
C VAL A 193 -5.42 -12.25 18.45
N LEU A 194 -5.31 -11.22 19.28
CA LEU A 194 -4.93 -11.38 20.70
C LEU A 194 -5.95 -12.20 21.50
N ALA A 195 -7.24 -12.09 21.19
CA ALA A 195 -8.28 -12.90 21.78
C ALA A 195 -8.12 -14.38 21.38
N ALA A 196 -7.92 -14.67 20.09
CA ALA A 196 -7.68 -16.01 19.60
C ALA A 196 -6.46 -16.67 20.29
N LEU A 197 -5.34 -15.93 20.41
CA LEU A 197 -4.16 -16.41 21.13
C LEU A 197 -4.44 -16.69 22.62
N ARG A 198 -5.23 -15.85 23.28
CA ARG A 198 -5.63 -16.04 24.68
C ARG A 198 -6.49 -17.31 24.85
N ASP A 199 -7.35 -17.58 23.88
CA ASP A 199 -8.26 -18.72 23.88
C ASP A 199 -7.56 -20.02 23.37
N GLY A 200 -6.23 -19.98 23.17
CA GLY A 200 -5.42 -21.14 22.81
C GLY A 200 -5.36 -21.47 21.32
N VAL A 201 -5.93 -20.63 20.45
CA VAL A 201 -5.79 -20.77 19.00
C VAL A 201 -4.43 -20.22 18.60
N THR A 202 -3.50 -21.09 18.20
CA THR A 202 -2.09 -20.74 18.07
C THR A 202 -1.59 -20.71 16.62
N ARG A 203 -2.39 -21.18 15.66
CA ARG A 203 -2.02 -21.27 14.25
C ARG A 203 -2.90 -20.38 13.39
N ILE A 204 -2.31 -19.71 12.41
CA ILE A 204 -3.02 -18.81 11.49
C ILE A 204 -4.19 -19.50 10.78
N PRO A 205 -4.04 -20.71 10.18
CA PRO A 205 -5.17 -21.37 9.52
C PRO A 205 -6.37 -21.61 10.44
N ASP A 206 -6.14 -21.83 11.73
CA ASP A 206 -7.18 -22.07 12.72
C ASP A 206 -7.83 -20.75 13.20
N MET A 207 -7.12 -19.62 13.11
CA MET A 207 -7.63 -18.28 13.43
C MET A 207 -8.56 -17.73 12.34
N VAL A 208 -8.26 -18.01 11.07
CA VAL A 208 -8.96 -17.40 9.91
C VAL A 208 -10.48 -17.61 9.98
N PRO A 209 -11.03 -18.83 10.21
CA PRO A 209 -12.47 -19.02 10.22
C PRO A 209 -13.18 -18.24 11.34
N GLY A 210 -12.53 -18.10 12.49
CA GLY A 210 -13.11 -17.39 13.65
C GLY A 210 -13.05 -15.87 13.50
N ILE A 211 -12.00 -15.36 12.88
CA ILE A 211 -11.79 -13.92 12.70
C ILE A 211 -12.51 -13.40 11.45
N TYR A 212 -12.71 -14.23 10.42
CA TYR A 212 -13.38 -13.89 9.16
C TYR A 212 -14.59 -14.81 8.92
N PRO A 213 -15.64 -14.75 9.76
CA PRO A 213 -16.80 -15.61 9.59
C PRO A 213 -17.48 -15.37 8.24
N GLY A 214 -17.78 -16.45 7.52
CA GLY A 214 -18.41 -16.37 6.20
C GLY A 214 -17.50 -16.05 5.03
N LEU A 215 -16.19 -15.88 5.25
CA LEU A 215 -15.23 -15.65 4.17
C LEU A 215 -15.16 -16.88 3.25
N ASP A 216 -15.14 -16.65 1.94
CA ASP A 216 -14.90 -17.73 0.96
C ASP A 216 -13.53 -18.38 1.23
N LYS A 217 -13.51 -19.72 1.28
CA LYS A 217 -12.28 -20.49 1.55
C LYS A 217 -11.13 -20.19 0.57
N ARG A 218 -11.45 -19.79 -0.66
CA ARG A 218 -10.44 -19.35 -1.65
C ARG A 218 -9.63 -18.14 -1.17
N LEU A 219 -10.19 -17.33 -0.27
CA LEU A 219 -9.55 -16.13 0.28
C LEU A 219 -8.82 -16.39 1.61
N TYR A 220 -8.84 -17.63 2.14
CA TYR A 220 -8.18 -17.94 3.41
C TYR A 220 -6.67 -17.68 3.40
N GLY A 221 -6.01 -17.90 2.25
CA GLY A 221 -4.59 -17.59 2.07
C GLY A 221 -4.30 -16.10 2.27
N ALA A 222 -5.05 -15.25 1.58
CA ALA A 222 -4.90 -13.79 1.69
C ALA A 222 -5.26 -13.28 3.10
N ALA A 223 -6.33 -13.81 3.71
CA ALA A 223 -6.69 -13.51 5.08
C ALA A 223 -5.58 -13.94 6.06
N GLY A 224 -4.96 -15.10 5.84
CA GLY A 224 -3.84 -15.59 6.64
C GLY A 224 -2.63 -14.68 6.57
N LEU A 225 -2.28 -14.15 5.39
CA LEU A 225 -1.19 -13.18 5.22
C LEU A 225 -1.48 -11.88 5.98
N SER A 226 -2.72 -11.39 5.95
CA SER A 226 -3.12 -10.23 6.75
C SER A 226 -2.99 -10.49 8.25
N LEU A 227 -3.37 -11.67 8.74
CA LEU A 227 -3.16 -12.04 10.15
C LEU A 227 -1.67 -12.16 10.50
N LEU A 228 -0.86 -12.69 9.58
CA LEU A 228 0.58 -12.78 9.75
C LEU A 228 1.21 -11.40 9.96
N ALA A 229 0.78 -10.37 9.20
CA ALA A 229 1.27 -9.01 9.37
C ALA A 229 0.99 -8.47 10.78
N HIS A 230 -0.21 -8.71 11.34
CA HIS A 230 -0.53 -8.38 12.73
C HIS A 230 0.31 -9.17 13.73
N LEU A 231 0.50 -10.48 13.50
CA LEU A 231 1.28 -11.34 14.39
C LEU A 231 2.77 -10.95 14.42
N ILE A 232 3.35 -10.60 13.26
CA ILE A 232 4.73 -10.07 13.18
C ILE A 232 4.85 -8.79 14.01
N GLN A 233 3.90 -7.86 13.88
CA GLN A 233 3.89 -6.66 14.71
C GLN A 233 3.82 -7.00 16.20
N LEU A 234 2.89 -7.86 16.61
CA LEU A 234 2.72 -8.27 18.00
C LEU A 234 3.97 -8.96 18.58
N VAL A 235 4.69 -9.73 17.77
CA VAL A 235 5.96 -10.36 18.17
C VAL A 235 7.04 -9.28 18.37
N ARG A 236 7.18 -8.33 17.46
CA ARG A 236 8.12 -7.21 17.58
C ARG A 236 7.84 -6.33 18.80
N GLU A 237 6.56 -6.16 19.15
CA GLU A 237 6.11 -5.42 20.33
C GLU A 237 6.24 -6.21 21.65
N GLY A 238 6.66 -7.48 21.62
CA GLY A 238 6.72 -8.34 22.79
C GLY A 238 5.35 -8.70 23.39
N ARG A 239 4.28 -8.69 22.60
CA ARG A 239 2.91 -9.03 23.00
C ARG A 239 2.51 -10.46 22.59
N ALA A 240 3.27 -11.02 21.65
CA ALA A 240 3.20 -12.42 21.26
C ALA A 240 4.63 -12.98 21.08
N ILE A 241 4.74 -14.31 21.07
CA ILE A 241 5.95 -15.04 20.68
C ILE A 241 5.60 -16.02 19.56
N ALA A 242 6.55 -16.28 18.68
CA ALA A 242 6.50 -17.35 17.70
C ALA A 242 7.54 -18.43 18.05
N ASP A 243 7.27 -19.67 17.65
CA ASP A 243 8.27 -20.74 17.72
C ASP A 243 9.19 -20.68 16.49
N GLY A 244 10.19 -19.83 16.56
CA GLY A 244 11.09 -19.50 15.48
C GLY A 244 10.67 -18.21 14.75
N GLU A 245 11.08 -18.07 13.49
CA GLU A 245 10.75 -16.90 12.68
C GLU A 245 9.27 -16.88 12.31
N PRO A 246 8.54 -15.74 12.48
CA PRO A 246 7.13 -15.64 12.15
C PRO A 246 6.87 -15.95 10.68
N ASN A 247 6.00 -16.92 10.42
CA ASN A 247 5.53 -17.30 9.09
C ASN A 247 4.13 -17.92 9.18
N LEU A 248 3.50 -18.24 8.03
CA LEU A 248 2.14 -18.80 7.99
C LEU A 248 1.95 -20.12 8.74
N HIS A 249 3.03 -20.86 8.99
CA HIS A 249 3.01 -22.19 9.63
C HIS A 249 3.53 -22.15 11.08
N ALA A 250 4.08 -21.03 11.53
CA ALA A 250 4.58 -20.87 12.91
C ALA A 250 3.46 -21.04 13.93
N ILE A 251 3.86 -21.44 15.14
CA ILE A 251 2.97 -21.46 16.30
C ILE A 251 3.16 -20.17 17.08
N PHE A 252 2.07 -19.45 17.29
CA PHE A 252 2.09 -18.19 18.04
C PHE A 252 1.46 -18.38 19.41
N ARG A 253 1.97 -17.66 20.42
CA ARG A 253 1.41 -17.64 21.78
C ARG A 253 1.41 -16.22 22.30
N LYS A 254 0.38 -15.86 23.06
CA LYS A 254 0.33 -14.60 23.79
C LYS A 254 1.36 -14.62 24.92
N ILE A 255 2.11 -13.52 25.10
CA ILE A 255 2.93 -13.34 26.28
C ILE A 255 1.98 -13.06 27.46
N GLY A 256 1.98 -13.94 28.48
CA GLY A 256 1.29 -13.69 29.75
C GLY A 256 1.93 -12.48 30.42
N ARG A 257 1.14 -11.62 31.06
CA ARG A 257 1.72 -10.67 32.02
C ARG A 257 2.42 -11.50 33.06
N ALA A 258 3.74 -11.36 33.17
CA ALA A 258 4.42 -11.82 34.38
C ALA A 258 3.72 -11.12 35.55
N HIS A 259 3.18 -11.90 36.47
CA HIS A 259 2.77 -11.33 37.77
C HIS A 259 4.05 -10.84 38.43
N VAL A 260 4.23 -9.51 38.42
CA VAL A 260 5.21 -8.83 39.25
C VAL A 260 4.61 -8.67 40.65
#